data_ed6e90a7a509aa2e33e41b2c9333d8b0
#
_entry.id   ed6e90a7a509aa2e33e41b2c9333d8b0
#
_cell.length_a   1.000
_cell.length_b   1.000
_cell.length_c   1.000
_cell.angle_alpha   90.00
_cell.angle_beta   90.00
_cell.angle_gamma   90.00
#
_symmetry.space_group_name_H-M   'P 1'
#
loop_
_entity.id
_entity.type
_entity.pdbx_description
1 polymer ?
#
loop_
_entity_poly.entity_id
_entity_poly.type
_entity_poly.pdbx_seq_one_letter_code
_entity_poly.pdbx_strand_id
1 'polypeptide(L)'
;GCGLILSLLHSPGPPTLLPELRDTLKDLRHPDQAPKRNEARGLVGAAVAQIGGGCVGPEALMSRMAALISQRIWHGRDKKLQEATVAGSFGLFGAPLLGGAVVAESRQPNRNQDLLNRWLPGSIGGVAGFAAFHGIGAASGGSLQRLPYTWPSTLGEDLGSLSAGVLGGAIGCGLGWLLLRWRGWLEQRQLLAHWPWWPLLTGLLLGACMHWLPLVPFDGEQQMRPLLEGQNGTSALLLLLSAMVKLMMLGLCLETGWRGGVFFPLFLIACATGTGLHLLLPELGSLGSWCGALTGALYHWLLPAPFAVLVLGLALLQGHGAAGLLVGLGMAHLIRSRADLDGGPPLRP
;
A
#
# COMPACT_ATOMS: atom_id res chain seq x y z
N GLY A 1 -7.84 -12.77 -20.40
CA GLY A 1 -6.49 -12.47 -20.91
C GLY A 1 -5.43 -12.57 -19.84
N CYS A 2 -5.29 -11.53 -18.98
CA CYS A 2 -4.16 -11.42 -18.04
C CYS A 2 -4.07 -12.56 -17.02
N GLY A 3 -5.20 -13.04 -16.47
CA GLY A 3 -5.19 -14.20 -15.57
C GLY A 3 -4.63 -15.48 -16.22
N LEU A 4 -4.89 -15.69 -17.51
CA LEU A 4 -4.31 -16.80 -18.26
C LEU A 4 -2.79 -16.63 -18.40
N ILE A 5 -2.32 -15.43 -18.73
CA ILE A 5 -0.89 -15.14 -18.84
C ILE A 5 -0.20 -15.38 -17.50
N LEU A 6 -0.78 -14.94 -16.39
CA LEU A 6 -0.26 -15.19 -15.05
C LEU A 6 -0.21 -16.67 -14.71
N SER A 7 -1.26 -17.43 -15.06
CA SER A 7 -1.26 -18.90 -14.86
C SER A 7 -0.13 -19.58 -15.64
N LEU A 8 0.12 -19.15 -16.87
CA LEU A 8 1.21 -19.69 -17.70
C LEU A 8 2.60 -19.27 -17.17
N LEU A 9 2.73 -18.06 -16.64
CA LEU A 9 3.98 -17.59 -16.02
C LEU A 9 4.34 -18.35 -14.73
N HIS A 10 3.33 -18.84 -14.01
CA HIS A 10 3.54 -19.61 -12.78
C HIS A 10 3.64 -21.12 -13.01
N SER A 11 3.42 -21.61 -14.20
CA SER A 11 3.55 -23.03 -14.60
C SER A 11 4.71 -23.20 -15.59
N PRO A 12 5.57 -24.26 -15.53
CA PRO A 12 5.75 -25.23 -14.44
C PRO A 12 6.90 -24.80 -13.51
N GLY A 13 6.72 -24.99 -12.21
CA GLY A 13 7.75 -24.78 -11.20
C GLY A 13 7.24 -23.97 -9.99
N PRO A 14 8.08 -23.75 -8.99
CA PRO A 14 7.70 -22.91 -7.86
C PRO A 14 7.33 -21.52 -8.34
N PRO A 15 6.21 -20.94 -7.87
CA PRO A 15 5.75 -19.64 -8.31
C PRO A 15 6.81 -18.58 -7.99
N THR A 16 7.31 -17.91 -9.02
CA THR A 16 8.25 -16.79 -8.89
C THR A 16 7.46 -15.53 -8.63
N LEU A 17 6.98 -15.39 -7.40
CA LEU A 17 6.22 -14.22 -7.00
C LEU A 17 7.14 -13.02 -6.76
N LEU A 18 6.68 -11.84 -7.17
CA LEU A 18 7.38 -10.60 -6.85
C LEU A 18 7.44 -10.43 -5.32
N PRO A 19 8.61 -10.14 -4.72
CA PRO A 19 8.73 -9.87 -3.30
C PRO A 19 8.00 -8.58 -2.93
N GLU A 20 7.42 -8.55 -1.74
CA GLU A 20 6.89 -7.32 -1.17
C GLU A 20 8.04 -6.36 -0.81
N LEU A 21 7.71 -5.09 -0.54
CA LEU A 21 8.70 -4.06 -0.21
C LEU A 21 9.62 -4.47 0.94
N ARG A 22 9.06 -5.06 2.00
CA ARG A 22 9.82 -5.51 3.17
C ARG A 22 10.83 -6.59 2.81
N ASP A 23 10.43 -7.55 1.98
CA ASP A 23 11.32 -8.61 1.50
C ASP A 23 12.40 -8.04 0.58
N THR A 24 12.06 -7.08 -0.27
CA THR A 24 13.00 -6.38 -1.13
C THR A 24 14.10 -5.69 -0.30
N LEU A 25 13.74 -4.98 0.77
CA LEU A 25 14.71 -4.35 1.67
C LEU A 25 15.54 -5.38 2.45
N LYS A 26 14.93 -6.50 2.85
CA LYS A 26 15.64 -7.62 3.50
C LYS A 26 16.65 -8.27 2.56
N ASP A 27 16.27 -8.53 1.32
CA ASP A 27 17.15 -9.10 0.28
C ASP A 27 18.37 -8.19 0.02
N LEU A 28 18.20 -6.86 0.00
CA LEU A 28 19.28 -5.90 -0.14
C LEU A 28 20.27 -5.94 1.04
N ARG A 29 19.76 -6.11 2.24
CA ARG A 29 20.58 -6.16 3.46
C ARG A 29 21.35 -7.47 3.61
N HIS A 30 20.71 -8.56 3.19
CA HIS A 30 21.21 -9.93 3.33
C HIS A 30 21.16 -10.67 2.00
N PRO A 31 21.98 -10.25 0.98
CA PRO A 31 21.93 -10.82 -0.36
C PRO A 31 22.26 -12.31 -0.38
N ASP A 32 23.11 -12.78 0.56
CA ASP A 32 23.51 -14.17 0.66
C ASP A 32 22.36 -15.10 1.15
N GLN A 33 21.36 -14.50 1.81
CA GLN A 33 20.17 -15.21 2.32
C GLN A 33 18.95 -15.02 1.40
N ALA A 34 19.09 -14.20 0.37
CA ALA A 34 17.99 -13.92 -0.55
C ALA A 34 17.64 -15.18 -1.37
N PRO A 35 16.37 -15.58 -1.42
CA PRO A 35 15.97 -16.74 -2.20
C PRO A 35 16.22 -16.49 -3.68
N LYS A 36 16.72 -17.51 -4.39
CA LYS A 36 16.90 -17.45 -5.83
C LYS A 36 15.52 -17.34 -6.50
N ARG A 37 15.26 -16.22 -7.15
CA ARG A 37 14.00 -15.95 -7.87
C ARG A 37 14.28 -15.72 -9.36
N ASN A 38 13.28 -16.01 -10.19
CA ASN A 38 13.30 -15.56 -11.57
C ASN A 38 12.75 -14.12 -11.61
N GLU A 39 13.64 -13.14 -11.47
CA GLU A 39 13.28 -11.72 -11.39
C GLU A 39 12.46 -11.25 -12.60
N ALA A 40 12.87 -11.67 -13.80
CA ALA A 40 12.17 -11.28 -15.02
C ALA A 40 10.70 -11.76 -15.02
N ARG A 41 10.45 -13.01 -14.62
CA ARG A 41 9.08 -13.54 -14.51
C ARG A 41 8.29 -12.80 -13.43
N GLY A 42 8.89 -12.51 -12.29
CA GLY A 42 8.25 -11.75 -11.21
C GLY A 42 7.85 -10.34 -11.64
N LEU A 43 8.74 -9.61 -12.30
CA LEU A 43 8.48 -8.26 -12.81
C LEU A 43 7.40 -8.25 -13.91
N VAL A 44 7.50 -9.17 -14.87
CA VAL A 44 6.49 -9.31 -15.94
C VAL A 44 5.14 -9.68 -15.35
N GLY A 45 5.10 -10.63 -14.40
CA GLY A 45 3.87 -11.01 -13.72
C GLY A 45 3.21 -9.84 -12.99
N ALA A 46 3.99 -9.02 -12.29
CA ALA A 46 3.46 -7.83 -11.61
C ALA A 46 2.95 -6.76 -12.60
N ALA A 47 3.65 -6.54 -13.71
CA ALA A 47 3.19 -5.63 -14.75
C ALA A 47 1.87 -6.13 -15.39
N VAL A 48 1.76 -7.42 -15.69
CA VAL A 48 0.53 -8.03 -16.21
C VAL A 48 -0.61 -7.93 -15.19
N ALA A 49 -0.33 -8.10 -13.90
CA ALA A 49 -1.32 -7.96 -12.84
C ALA A 49 -1.90 -6.53 -12.80
N GLN A 50 -1.07 -5.50 -12.89
CA GLN A 50 -1.51 -4.10 -12.90
C GLN A 50 -2.32 -3.75 -14.16
N ILE A 51 -1.81 -4.11 -15.34
CA ILE A 51 -2.51 -3.88 -16.61
C ILE A 51 -3.84 -4.62 -16.66
N GLY A 52 -3.89 -5.81 -16.05
CA GLY A 52 -5.07 -6.69 -16.04
C GLY A 52 -6.15 -6.31 -15.05
N GLY A 53 -6.01 -5.23 -14.30
CA GLY A 53 -7.00 -4.80 -13.33
C GLY A 53 -6.87 -5.46 -11.95
N GLY A 54 -5.69 -6.02 -11.63
CA GLY A 54 -5.41 -6.54 -10.29
C GLY A 54 -5.61 -5.49 -9.20
N CYS A 55 -6.17 -5.88 -8.06
CA CYS A 55 -6.33 -5.01 -6.89
C CYS A 55 -4.98 -4.74 -6.21
N VAL A 56 -3.96 -4.33 -6.95
CA VAL A 56 -2.59 -4.17 -6.46
C VAL A 56 -1.95 -2.93 -7.07
N GLY A 57 -1.15 -2.23 -6.28
CA GLY A 57 -0.44 -1.03 -6.70
C GLY A 57 0.94 -1.29 -7.30
N PRO A 58 1.55 -0.27 -7.91
CA PRO A 58 2.85 -0.35 -8.58
C PRO A 58 4.04 -0.40 -7.62
N GLU A 59 3.84 -0.18 -6.32
CA GLU A 59 4.91 0.10 -5.36
C GLU A 59 5.90 -1.06 -5.22
N ALA A 60 5.41 -2.31 -5.21
CA ALA A 60 6.27 -3.47 -5.11
C ALA A 60 7.11 -3.67 -6.39
N LEU A 61 6.50 -3.44 -7.57
CA LEU A 61 7.19 -3.50 -8.85
C LEU A 61 8.30 -2.44 -8.92
N MET A 62 7.96 -1.19 -8.59
CA MET A 62 8.90 -0.06 -8.66
C MET A 62 10.05 -0.22 -7.66
N SER A 63 9.75 -0.60 -6.41
CA SER A 63 10.79 -0.81 -5.39
C SER A 63 11.71 -1.98 -5.75
N ARG A 64 11.18 -3.06 -6.35
CA ARG A 64 12.02 -4.18 -6.81
C ARG A 64 12.89 -3.80 -8.00
N MET A 65 12.34 -3.08 -8.98
CA MET A 65 13.13 -2.54 -10.10
C MET A 65 14.25 -1.62 -9.60
N ALA A 66 13.94 -0.70 -8.69
CA ALA A 66 14.93 0.18 -8.08
C ALA A 66 16.02 -0.62 -7.34
N ALA A 67 15.65 -1.69 -6.63
CA ALA A 67 16.59 -2.58 -5.95
C ALA A 67 17.55 -3.28 -6.93
N LEU A 68 17.03 -3.85 -8.02
CA LEU A 68 17.83 -4.53 -9.02
C LEU A 68 18.78 -3.57 -9.76
N ILE A 69 18.29 -2.38 -10.10
CA ILE A 69 19.10 -1.32 -10.72
C ILE A 69 20.20 -0.88 -9.73
N SER A 70 19.85 -0.69 -8.46
CA SER A 70 20.80 -0.26 -7.45
C SER A 70 21.91 -1.27 -7.21
N GLN A 71 21.58 -2.57 -7.17
CA GLN A 71 22.55 -3.65 -7.06
C GLN A 71 23.55 -3.65 -8.25
N ARG A 72 23.07 -3.32 -9.44
CA ARG A 72 23.92 -3.27 -10.64
C ARG A 72 24.83 -2.04 -10.67
N ILE A 73 24.30 -0.87 -10.30
CA ILE A 73 25.05 0.39 -10.29
C ILE A 73 26.04 0.44 -9.13
N TRP A 74 25.61 0.00 -7.95
CA TRP A 74 26.38 0.08 -6.71
C TRP A 74 27.01 -1.26 -6.31
N HIS A 75 27.35 -2.10 -7.30
CA HIS A 75 27.95 -3.41 -7.05
C HIS A 75 29.22 -3.30 -6.19
N GLY A 76 29.27 -4.03 -5.07
CA GLY A 76 30.38 -4.00 -4.12
C GLY A 76 30.54 -2.70 -3.30
N ARG A 77 29.61 -1.74 -3.42
CA ARG A 77 29.61 -0.49 -2.65
C ARG A 77 28.68 -0.56 -1.43
N ASP A 78 28.65 0.55 -0.67
CA ASP A 78 27.88 0.67 0.58
C ASP A 78 26.38 0.34 0.37
N LYS A 79 25.86 -0.56 1.17
CA LYS A 79 24.43 -0.96 1.22
C LYS A 79 23.49 0.23 1.46
N LYS A 80 23.98 1.29 2.14
CA LYS A 80 23.19 2.53 2.35
C LYS A 80 22.85 3.23 1.03
N LEU A 81 23.75 3.20 0.04
CA LEU A 81 23.48 3.75 -1.30
C LEU A 81 22.39 2.94 -2.03
N GLN A 82 22.40 1.63 -1.87
CA GLN A 82 21.39 0.76 -2.45
C GLN A 82 20.01 1.02 -1.81
N GLU A 83 19.95 1.11 -0.49
CA GLU A 83 18.72 1.46 0.22
C GLU A 83 18.21 2.86 -0.15
N ALA A 84 19.11 3.84 -0.26
CA ALA A 84 18.75 5.20 -0.70
C ALA A 84 18.16 5.21 -2.12
N THR A 85 18.67 4.37 -3.03
CA THR A 85 18.11 4.24 -4.39
C THR A 85 16.69 3.66 -4.36
N VAL A 86 16.45 2.64 -3.53
CA VAL A 86 15.08 2.10 -3.33
C VAL A 86 14.17 3.15 -2.68
N ALA A 87 14.69 3.89 -1.69
CA ALA A 87 13.96 4.99 -1.08
C ALA A 87 13.57 6.07 -2.10
N GLY A 88 14.38 6.29 -3.14
CA GLY A 88 14.10 7.20 -4.25
C GLY A 88 12.82 6.85 -5.01
N SER A 89 12.46 5.57 -5.12
CA SER A 89 11.21 5.16 -5.76
C SER A 89 9.96 5.70 -5.05
N PHE A 90 10.05 5.98 -3.75
CA PHE A 90 8.96 6.58 -2.98
C PHE A 90 8.77 8.08 -3.23
N GLY A 91 9.79 8.76 -3.76
CA GLY A 91 9.66 10.14 -4.24
C GLY A 91 8.60 10.29 -5.33
N LEU A 92 8.40 9.22 -6.11
CA LEU A 92 7.32 9.14 -7.09
C LEU A 92 5.92 9.25 -6.46
N PHE A 93 5.73 8.94 -5.18
CA PHE A 93 4.44 9.05 -4.49
C PHE A 93 4.15 10.45 -3.92
N GLY A 94 4.92 11.48 -4.29
CA GLY A 94 4.76 12.83 -3.73
C GLY A 94 5.14 12.93 -2.24
N ALA A 95 5.76 11.90 -1.69
CA ALA A 95 6.15 11.79 -0.29
C ALA A 95 7.68 11.58 -0.17
N PRO A 96 8.51 12.62 -0.38
CA PRO A 96 9.96 12.47 -0.43
C PRO A 96 10.57 11.92 0.88
N LEU A 97 9.95 12.19 2.02
CA LEU A 97 10.42 11.69 3.31
C LEU A 97 9.99 10.23 3.59
N LEU A 98 9.04 9.68 2.82
CA LEU A 98 8.54 8.32 3.01
C LEU A 98 9.65 7.28 2.87
N GLY A 99 10.53 7.44 1.88
CA GLY A 99 11.66 6.53 1.69
C GLY A 99 12.57 6.46 2.92
N GLY A 100 12.87 7.61 3.53
CA GLY A 100 13.60 7.69 4.79
C GLY A 100 12.90 6.97 5.93
N ALA A 101 11.61 7.23 6.07
CA ALA A 101 10.77 6.62 7.10
C ALA A 101 10.74 5.08 6.97
N VAL A 102 10.44 4.57 5.79
CA VAL A 102 10.37 3.13 5.52
C VAL A 102 11.72 2.44 5.78
N VAL A 103 12.81 3.02 5.27
CA VAL A 103 14.15 2.45 5.47
C VAL A 103 14.57 2.48 6.93
N ALA A 104 14.30 3.59 7.64
CA ALA A 104 14.69 3.73 9.04
C ALA A 104 13.90 2.78 9.96
N GLU A 105 12.59 2.71 9.79
CA GLU A 105 11.71 1.90 10.65
C GLU A 105 11.76 0.41 10.32
N SER A 106 12.13 0.05 9.09
CA SER A 106 12.33 -1.36 8.71
C SER A 106 13.65 -1.96 9.25
N ARG A 107 14.53 -1.16 9.85
CA ARG A 107 15.74 -1.63 10.52
C ARG A 107 15.42 -1.98 11.96
N GLN A 108 15.96 -3.12 12.43
CA GLN A 108 15.93 -3.41 13.87
C GLN A 108 16.65 -2.30 14.64
N PRO A 109 16.10 -1.83 15.75
CA PRO A 109 16.73 -0.78 16.57
C PRO A 109 18.06 -1.29 17.11
N ASN A 110 19.14 -0.78 16.54
CA ASN A 110 20.48 -1.00 17.08
C ASN A 110 20.78 0.16 18.04
N ARG A 111 21.03 -0.15 19.31
CA ARG A 111 21.17 0.81 20.42
C ARG A 111 22.28 1.86 20.20
N ASN A 112 23.23 1.58 19.29
CA ASN A 112 24.41 2.39 19.02
C ASN A 112 24.36 3.17 17.69
N GLN A 113 23.25 3.17 16.97
CA GLN A 113 23.14 3.96 15.73
C GLN A 113 22.36 5.25 16.01
N ASP A 114 22.99 6.40 15.73
CA ASP A 114 22.34 7.71 15.75
C ASP A 114 21.12 7.72 14.82
N LEU A 115 20.03 8.29 15.30
CA LEU A 115 18.79 8.49 14.53
C LEU A 115 19.07 9.08 13.14
N LEU A 116 19.96 10.06 13.07
CA LEU A 116 20.34 10.73 11.84
C LEU A 116 20.94 9.75 10.81
N ASN A 117 21.82 8.88 11.22
CA ASN A 117 22.46 7.87 10.35
C ASN A 117 21.48 6.82 9.82
N ARG A 118 20.35 6.63 10.49
CA ARG A 118 19.29 5.72 10.03
C ARG A 118 18.38 6.36 8.99
N TRP A 119 18.05 7.64 9.17
CA TRP A 119 17.07 8.36 8.36
C TRP A 119 17.67 9.03 7.13
N LEU A 120 18.87 9.60 7.27
CA LEU A 120 19.48 10.46 6.27
C LEU A 120 19.63 9.82 4.89
N PRO A 121 20.15 8.59 4.74
CA PRO A 121 20.35 8.00 3.41
C PRO A 121 19.02 7.81 2.65
N GLY A 122 18.00 7.29 3.32
CA GLY A 122 16.68 7.10 2.74
C GLY A 122 15.97 8.40 2.42
N SER A 123 16.11 9.42 3.27
CA SER A 123 15.52 10.76 3.05
C SER A 123 16.18 11.47 1.87
N ILE A 124 17.51 11.42 1.76
CA ILE A 124 18.24 11.97 0.59
C ILE A 124 17.78 11.26 -0.68
N GLY A 125 17.70 9.92 -0.66
CA GLY A 125 17.22 9.14 -1.79
C GLY A 125 15.79 9.52 -2.19
N GLY A 126 14.88 9.64 -1.23
CA GLY A 126 13.50 10.05 -1.45
C GLY A 126 13.36 11.45 -2.04
N VAL A 127 14.11 12.42 -1.52
CA VAL A 127 14.15 13.80 -2.04
C VAL A 127 14.74 13.83 -3.46
N ALA A 128 15.84 13.09 -3.70
CA ALA A 128 16.45 13.01 -5.03
C ALA A 128 15.50 12.38 -6.06
N GLY A 129 14.80 11.30 -5.69
CA GLY A 129 13.78 10.67 -6.54
C GLY A 129 12.60 11.59 -6.84
N PHE A 130 12.12 12.33 -5.84
CA PHE A 130 11.07 13.34 -6.01
C PHE A 130 11.52 14.48 -6.95
N ALA A 131 12.71 15.02 -6.74
CA ALA A 131 13.27 16.06 -7.60
C ALA A 131 13.47 15.59 -9.04
N ALA A 132 13.99 14.37 -9.24
CA ALA A 132 14.16 13.78 -10.55
C ALA A 132 12.82 13.59 -11.28
N PHE A 133 11.79 13.11 -10.58
CA PHE A 133 10.45 12.93 -11.13
C PHE A 133 9.84 14.25 -11.60
N HIS A 134 9.88 15.28 -10.75
CA HIS A 134 9.38 16.62 -11.12
C HIS A 134 10.23 17.29 -12.18
N GLY A 135 11.56 17.10 -12.16
CA GLY A 135 12.46 17.62 -13.18
C GLY A 135 12.20 17.03 -14.56
N ILE A 136 11.96 15.72 -14.66
CA ILE A 136 11.59 15.05 -15.91
C ILE A 136 10.22 15.57 -16.39
N GLY A 137 9.25 15.73 -15.49
CA GLY A 137 7.94 16.29 -15.82
C GLY A 137 8.02 17.67 -16.39
N ALA A 138 8.77 18.56 -15.76
CA ALA A 138 8.99 19.92 -16.25
C ALA A 138 9.71 19.94 -17.61
N ALA A 139 10.73 19.09 -17.80
CA ALA A 139 11.47 18.99 -19.06
C ALA A 139 10.63 18.41 -20.20
N SER A 140 9.64 17.56 -19.92
CA SER A 140 8.71 17.01 -20.91
C SER A 140 7.55 17.94 -21.28
N GLY A 141 7.49 19.14 -20.70
CA GLY A 141 6.42 20.13 -20.97
C GLY A 141 5.08 19.78 -20.35
N GLY A 142 5.04 18.78 -19.47
CA GLY A 142 3.85 18.35 -18.74
C GLY A 142 3.96 18.69 -17.24
N SER A 143 2.86 19.06 -16.61
CA SER A 143 2.75 18.97 -15.16
C SER A 143 2.50 17.47 -14.85
N LEU A 144 3.50 16.78 -14.33
CA LEU A 144 3.29 15.47 -13.72
C LEU A 144 2.50 15.70 -12.43
N GLN A 145 1.19 15.87 -12.59
CA GLN A 145 0.30 15.97 -11.45
C GLN A 145 0.28 14.59 -10.80
N ARG A 146 0.86 14.50 -9.63
CA ARG A 146 1.17 13.25 -8.95
C ARG A 146 -0.07 12.45 -8.54
N LEU A 147 -1.04 13.13 -7.95
CA LEU A 147 -2.28 12.51 -7.53
C LEU A 147 -3.43 13.07 -8.38
N PRO A 148 -4.21 12.21 -9.04
CA PRO A 148 -5.25 12.65 -9.98
C PRO A 148 -6.53 13.15 -9.29
N TYR A 149 -6.46 13.51 -8.02
CA TYR A 149 -7.59 13.97 -7.22
C TYR A 149 -7.24 15.15 -6.33
N THR A 150 -8.25 15.91 -5.94
CA THR A 150 -8.20 16.97 -4.93
C THR A 150 -9.25 16.72 -3.87
N TRP A 151 -8.99 17.12 -2.65
CA TRP A 151 -9.97 16.98 -1.57
C TRP A 151 -11.07 18.03 -1.69
N PRO A 152 -12.36 17.63 -1.47
CA PRO A 152 -13.50 18.52 -1.65
C PRO A 152 -13.71 19.49 -0.48
N SER A 153 -13.03 19.29 0.66
CA SER A 153 -13.17 20.08 1.88
C SER A 153 -11.98 21.02 2.11
N THR A 154 -12.14 22.01 2.97
CA THR A 154 -11.04 22.85 3.45
C THR A 154 -10.31 22.18 4.61
N LEU A 155 -9.01 22.48 4.79
CA LEU A 155 -8.20 21.89 5.89
C LEU A 155 -8.78 22.20 7.28
N GLY A 156 -9.47 23.34 7.44
CA GLY A 156 -10.05 23.77 8.73
C GLY A 156 -11.24 22.91 9.19
N GLU A 157 -11.99 22.33 8.26
CA GLU A 157 -13.16 21.50 8.57
C GLU A 157 -12.79 20.16 9.23
N ASP A 158 -11.55 19.72 9.05
CA ASP A 158 -11.08 18.41 9.50
C ASP A 158 -10.57 18.38 10.95
N LEU A 159 -10.42 19.54 11.61
CA LEU A 159 -9.85 19.63 12.95
C LEU A 159 -10.81 19.32 14.10
N GLY A 160 -12.12 19.24 13.83
CA GLY A 160 -13.15 19.24 14.88
C GLY A 160 -13.74 17.88 15.28
N SER A 161 -13.41 16.77 14.65
CA SER A 161 -14.19 15.54 14.83
C SER A 161 -13.42 14.37 15.41
N LEU A 162 -13.29 14.35 16.73
CA LEU A 162 -12.71 13.21 17.47
C LEU A 162 -13.55 11.94 17.35
N SER A 163 -14.87 12.06 17.27
CA SER A 163 -15.81 10.92 17.18
C SER A 163 -15.61 10.11 15.90
N ALA A 164 -15.54 10.77 14.74
CA ALA A 164 -15.20 10.12 13.48
C ALA A 164 -13.81 9.49 13.52
N GLY A 165 -12.84 10.16 14.19
CA GLY A 165 -11.50 9.66 14.40
C GLY A 165 -11.48 8.34 15.16
N VAL A 166 -12.18 8.25 16.28
CA VAL A 166 -12.22 7.04 17.13
C VAL A 166 -12.97 5.90 16.45
N LEU A 167 -14.17 6.15 15.93
CA LEU A 167 -14.95 5.11 15.24
C LEU A 167 -14.26 4.65 13.95
N GLY A 168 -13.77 5.58 13.14
CA GLY A 168 -13.00 5.25 11.93
C GLY A 168 -11.73 4.46 12.26
N GLY A 169 -11.02 4.84 13.32
CA GLY A 169 -9.86 4.10 13.81
C GLY A 169 -10.21 2.67 14.23
N ALA A 170 -11.30 2.47 14.98
CA ALA A 170 -11.77 1.15 15.40
C ALA A 170 -12.15 0.28 14.20
N ILE A 171 -12.92 0.83 13.25
CA ILE A 171 -13.31 0.12 12.01
C ILE A 171 -12.06 -0.20 11.18
N GLY A 172 -11.12 0.75 11.02
CA GLY A 172 -9.87 0.54 10.31
C GLY A 172 -9.00 -0.56 10.92
N CYS A 173 -8.92 -0.65 12.25
CA CYS A 173 -8.30 -1.76 12.96
C CYS A 173 -8.99 -3.10 12.64
N GLY A 174 -10.32 -3.13 12.64
CA GLY A 174 -11.09 -4.31 12.29
C GLY A 174 -10.82 -4.78 10.85
N LEU A 175 -10.80 -3.85 9.88
CA LEU A 175 -10.49 -4.15 8.48
C LEU A 175 -9.05 -4.65 8.31
N GLY A 176 -8.07 -4.03 8.98
CA GLY A 176 -6.68 -4.46 8.95
C GLY A 176 -6.49 -5.86 9.54
N TRP A 177 -7.11 -6.13 10.69
CA TRP A 177 -7.13 -7.46 11.30
C TRP A 177 -7.78 -8.49 10.36
N LEU A 178 -8.92 -8.15 9.77
CA LEU A 178 -9.63 -9.03 8.82
C LEU A 178 -8.76 -9.37 7.61
N LEU A 179 -8.08 -8.38 7.02
CA LEU A 179 -7.20 -8.60 5.88
C LEU A 179 -6.04 -9.54 6.24
N LEU A 180 -5.39 -9.35 7.40
CA LEU A 180 -4.31 -10.23 7.84
C LEU A 180 -4.81 -11.67 8.11
N ARG A 181 -5.97 -11.82 8.74
CA ARG A 181 -6.58 -13.14 8.95
C ARG A 181 -6.94 -13.82 7.65
N TRP A 182 -7.52 -13.07 6.71
CA TRP A 182 -7.87 -13.56 5.38
C TRP A 182 -6.64 -13.99 4.59
N ARG A 183 -5.61 -13.15 4.52
CA ARG A 183 -4.33 -13.51 3.87
C ARG A 183 -3.70 -14.74 4.51
N GLY A 184 -3.58 -14.78 5.83
CA GLY A 184 -3.01 -15.92 6.54
C GLY A 184 -3.78 -17.22 6.29
N TRP A 185 -5.11 -17.17 6.16
CA TRP A 185 -5.90 -18.34 5.78
C TRP A 185 -5.64 -18.77 4.33
N LEU A 186 -5.54 -17.83 3.39
CA LEU A 186 -5.21 -18.12 1.98
C LEU A 186 -3.78 -18.70 1.85
N GLU A 187 -2.80 -18.12 2.55
CA GLU A 187 -1.41 -18.58 2.55
C GLU A 187 -1.31 -20.04 3.02
N GLN A 188 -2.01 -20.40 4.10
CA GLN A 188 -2.04 -21.78 4.60
C GLN A 188 -2.61 -22.76 3.58
N ARG A 189 -3.49 -22.32 2.69
CA ARG A 189 -4.06 -23.15 1.62
C ARG A 189 -3.10 -23.39 0.46
N GLN A 190 -2.00 -22.64 0.38
CA GLN A 190 -0.99 -22.76 -0.69
C GLN A 190 -1.63 -22.87 -2.10
N LEU A 191 -2.55 -21.97 -2.40
CA LEU A 191 -3.45 -22.05 -3.55
C LEU A 191 -2.73 -22.34 -4.88
N LEU A 192 -1.64 -21.60 -5.15
CA LEU A 192 -0.86 -21.77 -6.38
C LEU A 192 -0.13 -23.11 -6.46
N ALA A 193 0.29 -23.66 -5.32
CA ALA A 193 0.95 -24.96 -5.28
C ALA A 193 -0.03 -26.10 -5.59
N HIS A 194 -1.28 -25.99 -5.15
CA HIS A 194 -2.30 -26.98 -5.40
C HIS A 194 -2.92 -26.87 -6.79
N TRP A 195 -3.08 -25.63 -7.29
CA TRP A 195 -3.73 -25.43 -8.59
C TRP A 195 -3.18 -24.16 -9.29
N PRO A 196 -2.40 -24.32 -10.36
CA PRO A 196 -1.72 -23.21 -11.03
C PRO A 196 -2.68 -22.27 -11.81
N TRP A 197 -3.98 -22.64 -11.91
CA TRP A 197 -4.99 -21.84 -12.59
C TRP A 197 -5.73 -20.83 -11.69
N TRP A 198 -5.34 -20.74 -10.42
CA TRP A 198 -5.89 -19.72 -9.52
C TRP A 198 -5.79 -18.29 -10.07
N PRO A 199 -4.70 -17.87 -10.74
CA PRO A 199 -4.65 -16.52 -11.32
C PRO A 199 -5.75 -16.29 -12.37
N LEU A 200 -6.13 -17.32 -13.14
CA LEU A 200 -7.22 -17.22 -14.11
C LEU A 200 -8.56 -17.02 -13.41
N LEU A 201 -8.85 -17.81 -12.37
CA LEU A 201 -10.09 -17.67 -11.59
C LEU A 201 -10.19 -16.29 -10.93
N THR A 202 -9.10 -15.82 -10.31
CA THR A 202 -9.04 -14.47 -9.72
C THR A 202 -9.28 -13.39 -10.79
N GLY A 203 -8.71 -13.56 -11.99
CA GLY A 203 -8.94 -12.64 -13.11
C GLY A 203 -10.39 -12.64 -13.61
N LEU A 204 -11.09 -13.77 -13.58
CA LEU A 204 -12.52 -13.85 -13.90
C LEU A 204 -13.36 -13.12 -12.83
N LEU A 205 -13.05 -13.31 -11.57
CA LEU A 205 -13.70 -12.58 -10.45
C LEU A 205 -13.47 -11.07 -10.56
N LEU A 206 -12.25 -10.63 -10.86
CA LEU A 206 -11.95 -9.20 -11.10
C LEU A 206 -12.75 -8.65 -12.28
N GLY A 207 -12.86 -9.42 -13.37
CA GLY A 207 -13.69 -9.05 -14.53
C GLY A 207 -15.17 -8.91 -14.18
N ALA A 208 -15.70 -9.80 -13.35
CA ALA A 208 -17.07 -9.70 -12.84
C ALA A 208 -17.23 -8.45 -11.94
N CYS A 209 -16.27 -8.21 -11.03
CA CYS A 209 -16.29 -7.02 -10.19
C CYS A 209 -16.24 -5.73 -11.03
N MET A 210 -15.51 -5.71 -12.14
CA MET A 210 -15.42 -4.54 -13.02
C MET A 210 -16.78 -4.08 -13.53
N HIS A 211 -17.71 -5.01 -13.73
CA HIS A 211 -19.05 -4.71 -14.22
C HIS A 211 -19.98 -4.17 -13.12
N TRP A 212 -19.97 -4.81 -11.93
CA TRP A 212 -20.94 -4.48 -10.86
C TRP A 212 -20.36 -3.59 -9.76
N LEU A 213 -19.06 -3.64 -9.53
CA LEU A 213 -18.35 -2.93 -8.48
C LEU A 213 -17.07 -2.28 -9.03
N PRO A 214 -17.19 -1.20 -9.83
CA PRO A 214 -16.06 -0.61 -10.57
C PRO A 214 -14.93 -0.05 -9.68
N LEU A 215 -15.18 0.13 -8.38
CA LEU A 215 -14.15 0.51 -7.41
C LEU A 215 -13.24 -0.66 -7.01
N VAL A 216 -13.60 -1.91 -7.31
CA VAL A 216 -12.85 -3.10 -6.87
C VAL A 216 -11.59 -3.36 -7.70
N PRO A 217 -11.63 -3.40 -9.04
CA PRO A 217 -10.42 -3.65 -9.84
C PRO A 217 -9.42 -2.49 -9.75
N PHE A 218 -8.19 -2.76 -10.24
CA PHE A 218 -7.07 -1.83 -10.22
C PHE A 218 -6.61 -1.41 -8.81
N ASP A 219 -5.58 -0.59 -8.77
CA ASP A 219 -5.01 -0.08 -7.53
C ASP A 219 -5.91 0.92 -6.78
N GLY A 220 -6.71 1.69 -7.49
CA GLY A 220 -7.61 2.66 -6.90
C GLY A 220 -7.19 4.11 -7.11
N GLU A 221 -6.00 4.40 -7.62
CA GLU A 221 -5.53 5.77 -7.79
C GLU A 221 -6.46 6.58 -8.69
N GLN A 222 -6.88 6.02 -9.82
CA GLN A 222 -7.78 6.68 -10.77
C GLN A 222 -9.23 6.76 -10.27
N GLN A 223 -9.63 5.81 -9.41
CA GLN A 223 -10.98 5.78 -8.82
C GLN A 223 -11.15 6.78 -7.67
N MET A 224 -10.06 7.32 -7.11
CA MET A 224 -10.12 8.30 -6.03
C MET A 224 -10.83 9.58 -6.45
N ARG A 225 -10.57 10.08 -7.67
CA ARG A 225 -11.18 11.31 -8.15
C ARG A 225 -12.71 11.22 -8.22
N PRO A 226 -13.34 10.27 -8.93
CA PRO A 226 -14.78 10.14 -8.97
C PRO A 226 -15.40 9.81 -7.60
N LEU A 227 -14.65 9.13 -6.70
CA LEU A 227 -15.11 8.88 -5.35
C LEU A 227 -15.24 10.17 -4.54
N LEU A 228 -14.23 11.03 -4.56
CA LEU A 228 -14.18 12.27 -3.77
C LEU A 228 -15.07 13.38 -4.35
N GLU A 229 -15.18 13.47 -5.68
CA GLU A 229 -16.02 14.45 -6.34
C GLU A 229 -17.52 14.11 -6.30
N GLY A 230 -17.89 12.96 -5.73
CA GLY A 230 -19.29 12.53 -5.59
C GLY A 230 -20.00 12.28 -6.92
N GLN A 231 -19.24 12.18 -8.02
CA GLN A 231 -19.80 12.09 -9.40
C GLN A 231 -20.60 10.81 -9.64
N ASN A 232 -20.46 9.81 -8.80
CA ASN A 232 -21.06 8.49 -9.04
C ASN A 232 -22.48 8.32 -8.47
N GLY A 233 -23.00 9.28 -7.70
CA GLY A 233 -24.30 9.11 -7.03
C GLY A 233 -24.39 7.79 -6.24
N THR A 234 -23.25 7.24 -5.86
CA THR A 234 -23.12 5.89 -5.29
C THR A 234 -23.65 5.88 -3.88
N SER A 235 -24.57 4.97 -3.57
CA SER A 235 -25.11 4.85 -2.22
C SER A 235 -24.02 4.47 -1.20
N ALA A 236 -24.15 4.92 0.03
CA ALA A 236 -23.24 4.58 1.13
C ALA A 236 -23.03 3.06 1.25
N LEU A 237 -24.10 2.30 1.13
CA LEU A 237 -24.05 0.82 1.21
C LEU A 237 -23.20 0.22 0.09
N LEU A 238 -23.31 0.74 -1.14
CA LEU A 238 -22.53 0.25 -2.28
C LEU A 238 -21.03 0.60 -2.12
N LEU A 239 -20.71 1.75 -1.52
CA LEU A 239 -19.33 2.13 -1.18
C LEU A 239 -18.73 1.17 -0.15
N LEU A 240 -19.46 0.89 0.93
CA LEU A 240 -19.04 -0.05 1.96
C LEU A 240 -18.87 -1.47 1.42
N LEU A 241 -19.80 -1.93 0.58
CA LEU A 241 -19.71 -3.23 -0.09
C LEU A 241 -18.50 -3.28 -1.01
N SER A 242 -18.28 -2.24 -1.83
CA SER A 242 -17.12 -2.17 -2.73
C SER A 242 -15.80 -2.19 -1.96
N ALA A 243 -15.70 -1.46 -0.85
CA ALA A 243 -14.54 -1.47 0.01
C ALA A 243 -14.26 -2.86 0.60
N MET A 244 -15.30 -3.55 1.10
CA MET A 244 -15.17 -4.90 1.65
C MET A 244 -14.77 -5.92 0.58
N VAL A 245 -15.42 -5.90 -0.59
CA VAL A 245 -15.06 -6.78 -1.71
C VAL A 245 -13.64 -6.50 -2.18
N LYS A 246 -13.24 -5.22 -2.29
CA LYS A 246 -11.86 -4.85 -2.65
C LYS A 246 -10.85 -5.36 -1.63
N LEU A 247 -11.15 -5.29 -0.33
CA LEU A 247 -10.29 -5.83 0.73
C LEU A 247 -10.07 -7.35 0.55
N MET A 248 -11.14 -8.09 0.28
CA MET A 248 -11.07 -9.54 0.05
C MET A 248 -10.31 -9.88 -1.24
N MET A 249 -10.59 -9.13 -2.32
CA MET A 249 -9.91 -9.31 -3.60
C MET A 249 -8.43 -8.92 -3.53
N LEU A 250 -8.04 -7.91 -2.74
CA LEU A 250 -6.64 -7.58 -2.50
C LEU A 250 -5.89 -8.78 -1.90
N GLY A 251 -6.43 -9.36 -0.82
CA GLY A 251 -5.84 -10.56 -0.21
C GLY A 251 -5.75 -11.73 -1.18
N LEU A 252 -6.82 -11.98 -1.95
CA LEU A 252 -6.84 -13.05 -2.96
C LEU A 252 -5.81 -12.80 -4.08
N CYS A 253 -5.70 -11.58 -4.60
CA CYS A 253 -4.71 -11.21 -5.61
C CYS A 253 -3.29 -11.52 -5.14
N LEU A 254 -2.94 -11.09 -3.93
CA LEU A 254 -1.61 -11.28 -3.37
C LEU A 254 -1.23 -12.76 -3.24
N GLU A 255 -2.17 -13.64 -2.95
CA GLU A 255 -1.92 -15.07 -2.72
C GLU A 255 -2.14 -15.93 -3.97
N THR A 256 -2.71 -15.37 -5.05
CA THR A 256 -2.98 -16.09 -6.31
C THR A 256 -2.14 -15.61 -7.49
N GLY A 257 -1.00 -14.95 -7.22
CA GLY A 257 -0.04 -14.56 -8.26
C GLY A 257 -0.29 -13.21 -8.91
N TRP A 258 -1.33 -12.48 -8.52
CA TRP A 258 -1.56 -11.09 -8.90
C TRP A 258 -0.77 -10.16 -7.97
N ARG A 259 0.57 -10.22 -8.06
CA ARG A 259 1.47 -9.51 -7.12
C ARG A 259 1.65 -8.05 -7.47
N GLY A 260 1.68 -7.22 -6.43
CA GLY A 260 1.92 -5.79 -6.52
C GLY A 260 1.98 -5.14 -5.13
N GLY A 261 1.88 -3.81 -5.09
CA GLY A 261 1.82 -3.05 -3.86
C GLY A 261 0.43 -3.03 -3.23
N VAL A 262 0.38 -2.58 -2.00
CA VAL A 262 -0.87 -2.55 -1.22
C VAL A 262 -1.30 -1.12 -0.85
N PHE A 263 -0.46 -0.10 -1.07
CA PHE A 263 -0.71 1.24 -0.55
C PHE A 263 -1.94 1.89 -1.16
N PHE A 264 -2.00 2.01 -2.48
CA PHE A 264 -3.16 2.60 -3.14
C PHE A 264 -4.45 1.80 -2.95
N PRO A 265 -4.46 0.45 -3.07
CA PRO A 265 -5.65 -0.33 -2.78
C PRO A 265 -6.20 -0.10 -1.37
N LEU A 266 -5.32 -0.06 -0.37
CA LEU A 266 -5.72 0.19 1.01
C LEU A 266 -6.24 1.61 1.20
N PHE A 267 -5.65 2.59 0.51
CA PHE A 267 -6.11 3.97 0.56
C PHE A 267 -7.52 4.10 -0.03
N LEU A 268 -7.79 3.49 -1.18
CA LEU A 268 -9.14 3.49 -1.73
C LEU A 268 -10.14 2.78 -0.81
N ILE A 269 -9.75 1.64 -0.21
CA ILE A 269 -10.60 0.93 0.78
C ILE A 269 -10.94 1.85 1.96
N ALA A 270 -9.93 2.55 2.50
CA ALA A 270 -10.12 3.50 3.60
C ALA A 270 -11.04 4.66 3.19
N CYS A 271 -10.81 5.26 2.03
CA CYS A 271 -11.62 6.39 1.55
C CYS A 271 -13.03 5.98 1.13
N ALA A 272 -13.23 4.83 0.49
CA ALA A 272 -14.56 4.34 0.16
C ALA A 272 -15.37 3.99 1.41
N THR A 273 -14.72 3.38 2.42
CA THR A 273 -15.34 3.14 3.73
C THR A 273 -15.64 4.46 4.42
N GLY A 274 -14.68 5.40 4.45
CA GLY A 274 -14.84 6.70 5.08
C GLY A 274 -15.94 7.54 4.45
N THR A 275 -16.03 7.56 3.12
CA THR A 275 -17.11 8.24 2.39
C THR A 275 -18.46 7.59 2.68
N GLY A 276 -18.53 6.25 2.67
CA GLY A 276 -19.76 5.54 3.02
C GLY A 276 -20.24 5.83 4.44
N LEU A 277 -19.32 5.86 5.42
CA LEU A 277 -19.63 6.19 6.80
C LEU A 277 -20.02 7.67 6.98
N HIS A 278 -19.34 8.59 6.29
CA HIS A 278 -19.69 10.00 6.32
C HIS A 278 -21.08 10.26 5.75
N LEU A 279 -21.49 9.56 4.68
CA LEU A 279 -22.84 9.66 4.12
C LEU A 279 -23.91 9.12 5.07
N LEU A 280 -23.61 8.11 5.89
CA LEU A 280 -24.54 7.54 6.87
C LEU A 280 -24.59 8.35 8.18
N LEU A 281 -23.47 8.93 8.58
CA LEU A 281 -23.25 9.55 9.88
C LEU A 281 -22.53 10.91 9.73
N PRO A 282 -23.10 11.87 8.97
CA PRO A 282 -22.45 13.15 8.68
C PRO A 282 -22.20 13.99 9.94
N GLU A 283 -23.05 13.84 10.95
CA GLU A 283 -22.99 14.55 12.24
C GLU A 283 -21.71 14.22 13.05
N LEU A 284 -21.11 13.03 12.82
CA LEU A 284 -20.00 12.55 13.63
C LEU A 284 -18.67 13.17 13.22
N GLY A 285 -18.56 13.70 12.00
CA GLY A 285 -17.35 14.38 11.57
C GLY A 285 -17.17 14.52 10.07
N SER A 286 -16.12 15.25 9.69
CA SER A 286 -15.79 15.52 8.30
C SER A 286 -15.36 14.27 7.52
N LEU A 287 -15.48 14.33 6.19
CA LEU A 287 -15.00 13.29 5.29
C LEU A 287 -13.51 13.01 5.53
N GLY A 288 -12.70 14.06 5.67
CA GLY A 288 -11.26 13.92 5.90
C GLY A 288 -10.95 13.18 7.20
N SER A 289 -11.68 13.46 8.28
CA SER A 289 -11.49 12.77 9.57
C SER A 289 -11.79 11.28 9.49
N TRP A 290 -12.88 10.87 8.81
CA TRP A 290 -13.19 9.47 8.57
C TRP A 290 -12.11 8.77 7.74
N CYS A 291 -11.76 9.36 6.59
CA CYS A 291 -10.75 8.80 5.68
C CYS A 291 -9.36 8.76 6.34
N GLY A 292 -9.01 9.79 7.09
CA GLY A 292 -7.74 9.85 7.81
C GLY A 292 -7.62 8.75 8.85
N ALA A 293 -8.64 8.59 9.70
CA ALA A 293 -8.62 7.58 10.76
C ALA A 293 -8.54 6.15 10.21
N LEU A 294 -9.34 5.86 9.20
CA LEU A 294 -9.31 4.57 8.51
C LEU A 294 -7.95 4.30 7.87
N THR A 295 -7.36 5.31 7.18
CA THR A 295 -6.04 5.20 6.56
C THR A 295 -4.97 4.92 7.60
N GLY A 296 -4.92 5.69 8.68
CA GLY A 296 -3.93 5.52 9.74
C GLY A 296 -3.99 4.13 10.39
N ALA A 297 -5.20 3.71 10.73
CA ALA A 297 -5.41 2.41 11.36
C ALA A 297 -5.09 1.25 10.40
N LEU A 298 -5.68 1.25 9.21
CA LEU A 298 -5.54 0.16 8.24
C LEU A 298 -4.08 -0.02 7.78
N TYR A 299 -3.38 1.09 7.52
CA TYR A 299 -1.97 1.02 7.13
C TYR A 299 -1.07 0.49 8.23
N HIS A 300 -1.31 0.91 9.49
CA HIS A 300 -0.46 0.47 10.59
C HIS A 300 -0.55 -1.04 10.87
N TRP A 301 -1.69 -1.66 10.55
CA TRP A 301 -1.82 -3.12 10.63
C TRP A 301 -0.89 -3.85 9.66
N LEU A 302 -0.68 -3.31 8.45
CA LEU A 302 0.17 -3.93 7.43
C LEU A 302 1.61 -3.44 7.50
N LEU A 303 1.81 -2.16 7.80
CA LEU A 303 3.12 -1.54 7.94
C LEU A 303 3.33 -1.10 9.39
N PRO A 304 3.98 -1.92 10.24
CA PRO A 304 4.26 -1.57 11.63
C PRO A 304 5.38 -0.52 11.74
N ALA A 305 5.22 0.58 11.06
CA ALA A 305 6.15 1.68 10.90
C ALA A 305 5.37 2.98 11.03
N PRO A 306 5.08 3.46 12.27
CA PRO A 306 4.13 4.52 12.53
C PRO A 306 4.48 5.84 11.84
N PHE A 307 5.76 6.19 11.76
CA PHE A 307 6.15 7.41 11.08
C PHE A 307 6.02 7.30 9.55
N ALA A 308 6.35 6.15 8.98
CA ALA A 308 6.12 5.91 7.55
C ALA A 308 4.62 5.98 7.20
N VAL A 309 3.76 5.41 8.04
CA VAL A 309 2.29 5.50 7.90
C VAL A 309 1.83 6.95 7.98
N LEU A 310 2.35 7.72 8.93
CA LEU A 310 2.02 9.15 9.07
C LEU A 310 2.40 9.94 7.82
N VAL A 311 3.65 9.80 7.36
CA VAL A 311 4.14 10.53 6.17
C VAL A 311 3.36 10.13 4.91
N LEU A 312 3.12 8.83 4.71
CA LEU A 312 2.35 8.33 3.57
C LEU A 312 0.90 8.81 3.64
N GLY A 313 0.26 8.68 4.79
CA GLY A 313 -1.12 9.12 4.99
C GLY A 313 -1.29 10.61 4.74
N LEU A 314 -0.42 11.46 5.29
CA LEU A 314 -0.45 12.91 5.04
C LEU A 314 -0.27 13.25 3.56
N ALA A 315 0.63 12.55 2.86
CA ALA A 315 0.85 12.77 1.43
C ALA A 315 -0.38 12.39 0.59
N LEU A 316 -0.97 11.21 0.83
CA LEU A 316 -2.15 10.73 0.10
C LEU A 316 -3.41 11.55 0.43
N LEU A 317 -3.56 11.95 1.67
CA LEU A 317 -4.67 12.82 2.12
C LEU A 317 -4.43 14.30 1.79
N GLN A 318 -3.29 14.67 1.21
CA GLN A 318 -2.91 16.05 0.91
C GLN A 318 -3.02 16.98 2.14
N GLY A 319 -2.74 16.44 3.33
CA GLY A 319 -2.86 17.13 4.62
C GLY A 319 -4.25 17.11 5.25
N HIS A 320 -5.28 16.71 4.50
CA HIS A 320 -6.65 16.57 5.02
C HIS A 320 -6.77 15.44 6.04
N GLY A 321 -7.67 15.57 6.98
CA GLY A 321 -7.94 14.55 7.99
C GLY A 321 -6.73 14.16 8.87
N ALA A 322 -5.74 15.02 9.03
CA ALA A 322 -4.53 14.76 9.80
C ALA A 322 -4.82 14.35 11.26
N ALA A 323 -5.81 14.97 11.90
CA ALA A 323 -6.24 14.61 13.25
C ALA A 323 -6.81 13.18 13.29
N GLY A 324 -7.70 12.83 12.34
CA GLY A 324 -8.21 11.48 12.19
C GLY A 324 -7.10 10.46 11.95
N LEU A 325 -6.16 10.77 11.06
CA LEU A 325 -4.99 9.94 10.76
C LEU A 325 -4.18 9.62 12.02
N LEU A 326 -3.90 10.63 12.84
CA LEU A 326 -3.17 10.44 14.10
C LEU A 326 -3.96 9.59 15.12
N VAL A 327 -5.26 9.81 15.23
CA VAL A 327 -6.12 9.01 16.13
C VAL A 327 -6.17 7.56 15.67
N GLY A 328 -6.43 7.30 14.39
CA GLY A 328 -6.48 5.95 13.86
C GLY A 328 -5.14 5.20 13.96
N LEU A 329 -4.04 5.90 13.62
CA LEU A 329 -2.68 5.37 13.79
C LEU A 329 -2.37 5.05 15.25
N GLY A 330 -2.68 5.97 16.17
CA GLY A 330 -2.45 5.78 17.61
C GLY A 330 -3.23 4.61 18.16
N MET A 331 -4.52 4.46 17.79
CA MET A 331 -5.34 3.32 18.20
C MET A 331 -4.76 2.00 17.69
N ALA A 332 -4.40 1.91 16.43
CA ALA A 332 -3.82 0.71 15.84
C ALA A 332 -2.48 0.35 16.49
N HIS A 333 -1.66 1.35 16.80
CA HIS A 333 -0.39 1.17 17.50
C HIS A 333 -0.59 0.62 18.92
N LEU A 334 -1.54 1.17 19.67
CA LEU A 334 -1.86 0.72 21.04
C LEU A 334 -2.44 -0.71 21.06
N ILE A 335 -3.35 -1.03 20.14
CA ILE A 335 -3.94 -2.36 20.05
C ILE A 335 -2.88 -3.39 19.68
N ARG A 336 -2.05 -3.09 18.70
CA ARG A 336 -1.01 -4.00 18.23
C ARG A 336 0.08 -4.21 19.29
N SER A 337 0.53 -3.17 19.96
CA SER A 337 1.53 -3.29 21.02
C SER A 337 1.06 -4.14 22.20
N ARG A 338 -0.22 -4.08 22.55
CA ARG A 338 -0.81 -4.97 23.57
C ARG A 338 -0.87 -6.42 23.10
N ALA A 339 -1.30 -6.66 21.87
CA ALA A 339 -1.35 -8.00 21.30
C ALA A 339 0.04 -8.69 21.24
N ASP A 340 1.09 -7.92 20.98
CA ASP A 340 2.47 -8.41 21.01
C ASP A 340 2.97 -8.71 22.44
N LEU A 341 2.48 -7.98 23.46
CA LEU A 341 2.80 -8.19 24.89
C LEU A 341 2.10 -9.43 25.46
N ASP A 342 0.88 -9.72 25.02
CA ASP A 342 0.08 -10.86 25.49
C ASP A 342 0.52 -12.21 24.87
N GLY A 343 1.63 -12.25 24.14
CA GLY A 343 2.20 -13.49 23.58
C GLY A 343 1.34 -14.11 22.48
N GLY A 344 0.46 -13.36 21.88
CA GLY A 344 -0.27 -13.77 20.68
C GLY A 344 0.72 -14.14 19.55
N PRO A 345 0.36 -15.09 18.65
CA PRO A 345 1.23 -15.38 17.52
C PRO A 345 1.51 -14.08 16.78
N PRO A 346 2.80 -13.81 16.42
CA PRO A 346 3.13 -12.55 15.74
C PRO A 346 2.23 -12.43 14.53
N LEU A 347 1.43 -11.36 14.51
CA LEU A 347 0.60 -11.00 13.36
C LEU A 347 1.58 -10.67 12.23
N ARG A 348 1.97 -11.69 11.47
CA ARG A 348 2.87 -11.52 10.32
C ARG A 348 2.13 -10.72 9.27
N PRO A 349 2.65 -9.53 8.92
CA PRO A 349 2.13 -8.76 7.82
C PRO A 349 2.43 -9.44 6.50
#